data_e3bff68adb6a5090093afa426d6656bf
#
_entry.id   e3bff68adb6a5090093afa426d6656bf
#
_cell.length_a   1.000
_cell.length_b   1.000
_cell.length_c   1.000
_cell.angle_alpha   90.00
_cell.angle_beta   90.00
_cell.angle_gamma   90.00
#
_symmetry.space_group_name_H-M   'P 1'
#
loop_
_entity.id
_entity.type
_entity.pdbx_description
1 polymer ?
#
loop_
_entity_poly.entity_id
_entity_poly.type
_entity_poly.pdbx_seq_one_letter_code
_entity_poly.pdbx_strand_id
1 'polypeptide(L)'
;MQDSYDYEWLSDLLNELNLSVSAAHVHGSLVGYVCAGGEMHARATLDEALSQEHDGIVAPSTPVAHWIAIVLDEHDLELPDGTESELDGFAQATIKLLAQAEMRFELLLPDDLHDLSERSDALTQWCSGFLGGLGLGGFNQEKKLSKEAREGLRDLERIARTEIELDDDVEGNETALMELAEFAKITALMLYLEIATLTAKARPKKASLPAHKTLQ
;
A
#
# COMPACT_ATOMS: atom_id res chain seq x y z
N MET A 1 -8.05 -9.21 -22.57
CA MET A 1 -8.06 -9.96 -21.31
C MET A 1 -7.44 -9.02 -20.31
N GLN A 2 -8.23 -8.46 -19.43
CA GLN A 2 -7.76 -7.64 -18.33
C GLN A 2 -7.47 -8.66 -17.26
N ASP A 3 -6.19 -8.92 -16.99
CA ASP A 3 -5.80 -9.77 -15.87
C ASP A 3 -6.36 -9.11 -14.62
N SER A 4 -7.38 -9.72 -14.05
CA SER A 4 -8.05 -9.21 -12.86
C SER A 4 -7.22 -9.65 -11.68
N TYR A 5 -6.43 -8.74 -11.14
CA TYR A 5 -5.77 -8.93 -9.85
C TYR A 5 -6.84 -8.86 -8.75
N ASP A 6 -7.48 -9.99 -8.47
CA ASP A 6 -8.48 -10.11 -7.42
C ASP A 6 -7.90 -10.79 -6.16
N TYR A 7 -8.74 -10.95 -5.15
CA TYR A 7 -8.34 -11.54 -3.88
C TYR A 7 -7.87 -12.98 -4.05
N GLU A 8 -8.58 -13.77 -4.86
CA GLU A 8 -8.25 -15.18 -5.11
C GLU A 8 -6.90 -15.32 -5.80
N TRP A 9 -6.65 -14.52 -6.85
CA TRP A 9 -5.37 -14.53 -7.55
C TRP A 9 -4.20 -14.30 -6.60
N LEU A 10 -4.29 -13.29 -5.72
CA LEU A 10 -3.20 -13.00 -4.80
C LEU A 10 -3.08 -14.07 -3.70
N SER A 11 -4.20 -14.60 -3.23
CA SER A 11 -4.22 -15.69 -2.24
C SER A 11 -3.57 -16.97 -2.78
N ASP A 12 -3.90 -17.33 -4.01
CA ASP A 12 -3.30 -18.49 -4.69
C ASP A 12 -1.79 -18.31 -4.88
N LEU A 13 -1.35 -17.15 -5.33
CA LEU A 13 0.06 -16.81 -5.49
C LEU A 13 0.83 -16.92 -4.17
N LEU A 14 0.28 -16.35 -3.08
CA LEU A 14 0.91 -16.41 -1.76
C LEU A 14 0.99 -17.84 -1.22
N ASN A 15 -0.03 -18.66 -1.48
CA ASN A 15 -0.04 -20.09 -1.14
C ASN A 15 1.01 -20.88 -1.93
N GLU A 16 1.14 -20.62 -3.23
CA GLU A 16 2.18 -21.25 -4.07
C GLU A 16 3.60 -20.91 -3.58
N LEU A 17 3.78 -19.72 -3.06
CA LEU A 17 5.03 -19.26 -2.46
C LEU A 17 5.23 -19.76 -1.03
N ASN A 18 4.28 -20.52 -0.45
CA ASN A 18 4.26 -20.96 0.93
C ASN A 18 4.37 -19.82 1.97
N LEU A 19 3.82 -18.66 1.67
CA LEU A 19 3.81 -17.51 2.56
C LEU A 19 2.58 -17.54 3.46
N SER A 20 2.77 -17.31 4.75
CA SER A 20 1.70 -17.32 5.76
C SER A 20 1.00 -15.95 5.91
N VAL A 21 1.19 -15.05 4.97
CA VAL A 21 0.55 -13.72 4.96
C VAL A 21 -0.68 -13.74 4.07
N SER A 22 -1.75 -13.04 4.48
CA SER A 22 -2.98 -12.99 3.67
C SER A 22 -2.90 -11.97 2.54
N ALA A 23 -3.69 -12.21 1.47
CA ALA A 23 -3.83 -11.29 0.35
C ALA A 23 -4.30 -9.89 0.79
N ALA A 24 -5.24 -9.83 1.74
CA ALA A 24 -5.72 -8.57 2.30
C ALA A 24 -4.59 -7.79 2.99
N HIS A 25 -3.78 -8.45 3.81
CA HIS A 25 -2.64 -7.82 4.48
C HIS A 25 -1.59 -7.30 3.48
N VAL A 26 -1.25 -8.10 2.48
CA VAL A 26 -0.28 -7.72 1.44
C VAL A 26 -0.77 -6.51 0.65
N HIS A 27 -2.04 -6.51 0.20
CA HIS A 27 -2.62 -5.36 -0.48
C HIS A 27 -2.68 -4.12 0.41
N GLY A 28 -3.11 -4.26 1.66
CA GLY A 28 -3.10 -3.16 2.64
C GLY A 28 -1.69 -2.57 2.80
N SER A 29 -0.67 -3.42 2.94
CA SER A 29 0.72 -3.00 3.07
C SER A 29 1.21 -2.23 1.83
N LEU A 30 0.88 -2.68 0.63
CA LEU A 30 1.19 -1.97 -0.61
C LEU A 30 0.54 -0.58 -0.62
N VAL A 31 -0.76 -0.52 -0.31
CA VAL A 31 -1.51 0.76 -0.29
C VAL A 31 -0.91 1.73 0.72
N GLY A 32 -0.62 1.28 1.93
CA GLY A 32 0.02 2.09 2.97
C GLY A 32 1.41 2.60 2.55
N TYR A 33 2.23 1.73 1.97
CA TYR A 33 3.55 2.08 1.45
C TYR A 33 3.49 3.17 0.36
N VAL A 34 2.57 3.02 -0.58
CA VAL A 34 2.32 4.01 -1.65
C VAL A 34 1.81 5.32 -1.07
N CYS A 35 0.87 5.29 -0.11
CA CYS A 35 0.36 6.48 0.59
C CYS A 35 1.49 7.25 1.28
N ALA A 36 2.44 6.57 1.90
CA ALA A 36 3.61 7.18 2.53
C ALA A 36 4.60 7.81 1.54
N GLY A 37 4.41 7.60 0.25
CA GLY A 37 5.35 8.03 -0.79
C GLY A 37 6.55 7.10 -0.95
N GLY A 38 6.42 5.84 -0.55
CA GLY A 38 7.47 4.82 -0.59
C GLY A 38 8.10 4.67 -1.97
N GLU A 39 7.30 4.75 -3.04
CA GLU A 39 7.79 4.75 -4.42
C GLU A 39 8.79 5.90 -4.69
N MET A 40 8.54 7.08 -4.12
CA MET A 40 9.43 8.23 -4.32
C MET A 40 10.71 8.14 -3.47
N HIS A 41 10.61 7.57 -2.26
CA HIS A 41 11.77 7.33 -1.42
C HIS A 41 12.69 6.27 -2.02
N ALA A 42 12.14 5.17 -2.51
CA ALA A 42 12.92 4.12 -3.17
C ALA A 42 13.64 4.63 -4.41
N ARG A 43 13.03 5.50 -5.22
CA ARG A 43 13.73 6.14 -6.36
C ARG A 43 14.84 7.07 -5.92
N ALA A 44 14.67 7.84 -4.85
CA ALA A 44 15.69 8.73 -4.33
C ALA A 44 16.91 7.95 -3.77
N THR A 45 16.65 6.86 -3.04
CA THR A 45 17.72 5.98 -2.54
C THR A 45 18.42 5.21 -3.65
N LEU A 46 17.70 4.83 -4.71
CA LEU A 46 18.28 4.21 -5.89
C LEU A 46 19.20 5.17 -6.64
N ASP A 47 18.77 6.43 -6.86
CA ASP A 47 19.59 7.46 -7.50
C ASP A 47 20.85 7.78 -6.68
N GLU A 48 20.77 7.74 -5.34
CA GLU A 48 21.91 7.91 -4.44
C GLU A 48 22.83 6.69 -4.46
N ALA A 49 22.29 5.47 -4.47
CA ALA A 49 23.05 4.23 -4.56
C ALA A 49 23.76 4.07 -5.90
N LEU A 50 23.13 4.47 -7.01
CA LEU A 50 23.74 4.46 -8.34
C LEU A 50 24.84 5.53 -8.51
N SER A 51 24.81 6.58 -7.68
CA SER A 51 25.84 7.62 -7.68
C SER A 51 27.06 7.25 -6.81
N GLN A 52 26.93 6.24 -5.97
CA GLN A 52 28.04 5.69 -5.16
C GLN A 52 28.42 4.33 -5.76
N GLU A 53 29.52 4.29 -6.50
CA GLU A 53 30.13 3.03 -6.97
C GLU A 53 30.50 2.16 -5.75
N HIS A 54 29.55 1.34 -5.28
CA HIS A 54 29.79 0.33 -4.25
C HIS A 54 29.66 -1.06 -4.89
N ASP A 55 30.80 -1.76 -4.91
CA ASP A 55 30.92 -3.14 -5.32
C ASP A 55 29.94 -4.05 -4.54
N GLY A 56 28.99 -4.64 -5.23
CA GLY A 56 28.34 -5.88 -4.79
C GLY A 56 26.95 -5.79 -4.17
N ILE A 57 26.30 -4.63 -4.04
CA ILE A 57 24.90 -4.54 -3.63
C ILE A 57 24.05 -4.33 -4.88
N VAL A 58 23.31 -5.38 -5.30
CA VAL A 58 22.28 -5.25 -6.33
C VAL A 58 21.13 -4.47 -5.71
N ALA A 59 21.03 -3.18 -6.01
CA ALA A 59 19.87 -2.39 -5.61
C ALA A 59 18.62 -2.95 -6.29
N PRO A 60 17.46 -3.06 -5.59
CA PRO A 60 16.24 -3.52 -6.20
C PRO A 60 15.90 -2.68 -7.43
N SER A 61 15.55 -3.34 -8.53
CA SER A 61 15.39 -2.73 -9.85
C SER A 61 14.21 -1.76 -9.96
N THR A 62 13.24 -1.88 -9.03
CA THR A 62 12.03 -1.04 -8.99
C THR A 62 11.64 -0.71 -7.55
N PRO A 63 10.87 0.37 -7.31
CA PRO A 63 10.30 0.68 -6.00
C PRO A 63 9.41 -0.44 -5.45
N VAL A 64 8.74 -1.17 -6.33
CA VAL A 64 7.89 -2.30 -6.00
C VAL A 64 8.72 -3.49 -5.55
N ALA A 65 9.84 -3.79 -6.20
CA ALA A 65 10.77 -4.84 -5.76
C ALA A 65 11.29 -4.56 -4.33
N HIS A 66 11.50 -3.29 -3.98
CA HIS A 66 11.87 -2.92 -2.61
C HIS A 66 10.75 -3.21 -1.60
N TRP A 67 9.51 -2.87 -1.93
CA TRP A 67 8.35 -3.19 -1.09
C TRP A 67 8.17 -4.70 -0.94
N ILE A 68 8.25 -5.47 -2.04
CA ILE A 68 8.14 -6.92 -2.02
C ILE A 68 9.20 -7.53 -1.09
N ALA A 69 10.45 -7.11 -1.24
CA ALA A 69 11.54 -7.61 -0.40
C ALA A 69 11.34 -7.35 1.09
N ILE A 70 10.70 -6.23 1.45
CA ILE A 70 10.43 -5.88 2.85
C ILE A 70 9.19 -6.61 3.37
N VAL A 71 8.09 -6.66 2.59
CA VAL A 71 6.81 -7.23 3.06
C VAL A 71 6.88 -8.74 3.19
N LEU A 72 7.62 -9.39 2.32
CA LEU A 72 7.80 -10.84 2.39
C LEU A 72 8.87 -11.25 3.41
N ASP A 73 9.64 -10.29 3.98
CA ASP A 73 10.67 -10.42 5.04
C ASP A 73 11.55 -11.70 4.94
N GLU A 74 11.59 -12.29 3.78
CA GLU A 74 12.38 -13.46 3.49
C GLU A 74 13.52 -13.08 2.55
N HIS A 75 14.64 -12.69 3.14
CA HIS A 75 15.85 -12.26 2.45
C HIS A 75 16.42 -13.32 1.48
N ASP A 76 15.92 -14.56 1.56
CA ASP A 76 16.33 -15.71 0.76
C ASP A 76 15.18 -16.32 -0.07
N LEU A 77 14.04 -15.61 -0.26
CA LEU A 77 12.94 -16.11 -1.08
C LEU A 77 13.33 -16.05 -2.56
N GLU A 78 13.65 -17.20 -3.13
CA GLU A 78 13.78 -17.35 -4.59
C GLU A 78 12.38 -17.36 -5.22
N LEU A 79 11.98 -16.23 -5.80
CA LEU A 79 10.71 -16.16 -6.53
C LEU A 79 10.80 -16.98 -7.82
N PRO A 80 9.78 -17.80 -8.15
CA PRO A 80 9.69 -18.46 -9.45
C PRO A 80 9.79 -17.48 -10.61
N ASP A 81 10.26 -17.97 -11.77
CA ASP A 81 10.37 -17.16 -12.98
C ASP A 81 9.02 -16.49 -13.33
N GLY A 82 9.03 -15.18 -13.44
CA GLY A 82 7.85 -14.38 -13.81
C GLY A 82 7.06 -13.79 -12.62
N THR A 83 7.16 -14.35 -11.42
CA THR A 83 6.41 -13.89 -10.23
C THR A 83 6.71 -12.44 -9.87
N GLU A 84 7.96 -12.01 -9.96
CA GLU A 84 8.33 -10.60 -9.72
C GLU A 84 7.59 -9.66 -10.68
N SER A 85 7.48 -10.05 -11.96
CA SER A 85 6.77 -9.27 -12.98
C SER A 85 5.27 -9.21 -12.72
N GLU A 86 4.66 -10.28 -12.23
CA GLU A 86 3.24 -10.32 -11.86
C GLU A 86 2.94 -9.44 -10.66
N LEU A 87 3.77 -9.50 -9.62
CA LEU A 87 3.67 -8.64 -8.44
C LEU A 87 3.90 -7.17 -8.79
N ASP A 88 4.83 -6.87 -9.72
CA ASP A 88 5.02 -5.49 -10.22
C ASP A 88 3.79 -5.02 -10.99
N GLY A 89 3.20 -5.86 -11.83
CA GLY A 89 1.95 -5.56 -12.53
C GLY A 89 0.79 -5.27 -11.58
N PHE A 90 0.62 -6.09 -10.55
CA PHE A 90 -0.37 -5.88 -9.47
C PHE A 90 -0.16 -4.54 -8.76
N ALA A 91 1.07 -4.24 -8.37
CA ALA A 91 1.38 -3.00 -7.68
C ALA A 91 1.15 -1.77 -8.57
N GLN A 92 1.53 -1.82 -9.85
CA GLN A 92 1.27 -0.73 -10.79
C GLN A 92 -0.25 -0.53 -11.02
N ALA A 93 -1.03 -1.61 -11.05
CA ALA A 93 -2.49 -1.53 -11.15
C ALA A 93 -3.08 -0.85 -9.91
N THR A 94 -2.64 -1.24 -8.70
CA THR A 94 -3.08 -0.62 -7.43
C THR A 94 -2.72 0.86 -7.37
N ILE A 95 -1.49 1.25 -7.71
CA ILE A 95 -1.05 2.65 -7.76
C ILE A 95 -1.91 3.46 -8.73
N LYS A 96 -2.21 2.90 -9.89
CA LYS A 96 -3.06 3.54 -10.89
C LYS A 96 -4.47 3.78 -10.37
N LEU A 97 -5.07 2.81 -9.68
CA LEU A 97 -6.40 2.93 -9.09
C LEU A 97 -6.44 4.00 -8.00
N LEU A 98 -5.43 4.05 -7.12
CA LEU A 98 -5.31 5.09 -6.08
C LEU A 98 -5.18 6.50 -6.68
N ALA A 99 -4.49 6.64 -7.81
CA ALA A 99 -4.25 7.93 -8.47
C ALA A 99 -5.44 8.42 -9.31
N GLN A 100 -6.42 7.56 -9.61
CA GLN A 100 -7.57 7.92 -10.43
C GLN A 100 -8.60 8.73 -9.65
N ALA A 101 -9.01 9.88 -10.21
CA ALA A 101 -10.06 10.73 -9.64
C ALA A 101 -11.46 10.08 -9.61
N GLU A 102 -11.64 8.96 -10.30
CA GLU A 102 -12.94 8.26 -10.45
C GLU A 102 -13.29 7.37 -9.24
N MET A 103 -12.49 7.39 -8.18
CA MET A 103 -12.71 6.60 -6.95
C MET A 103 -13.01 5.12 -7.23
N ARG A 104 -12.28 4.51 -8.18
CA ARG A 104 -12.41 3.09 -8.53
C ARG A 104 -11.57 2.17 -7.65
N PHE A 105 -10.85 2.74 -6.70
CA PHE A 105 -10.06 1.97 -5.76
C PHE A 105 -10.99 1.20 -4.84
N GLU A 106 -10.77 -0.10 -4.72
CA GLU A 106 -11.44 -0.99 -3.79
C GLU A 106 -10.41 -1.70 -2.91
N LEU A 107 -10.81 -2.07 -1.70
CA LEU A 107 -10.00 -2.94 -0.86
C LEU A 107 -9.99 -4.34 -1.46
N LEU A 108 -8.84 -5.00 -1.46
CA LEU A 108 -8.76 -6.40 -1.88
C LEU A 108 -9.17 -7.28 -0.70
N LEU A 109 -10.44 -7.66 -0.69
CA LEU A 109 -11.07 -8.48 0.34
C LEU A 109 -11.78 -9.67 -0.31
N PRO A 110 -12.02 -10.77 0.44
CA PRO A 110 -12.85 -11.87 -0.04
C PRO A 110 -14.26 -11.38 -0.41
N ASP A 111 -14.85 -11.98 -1.41
CA ASP A 111 -16.21 -11.67 -1.85
C ASP A 111 -17.29 -12.28 -0.91
N ASP A 112 -18.56 -12.07 -1.25
CA ASP A 112 -19.73 -12.52 -0.48
C ASP A 112 -19.97 -14.04 -0.54
N LEU A 113 -19.17 -14.79 -1.27
CA LEU A 113 -19.19 -16.26 -1.25
C LEU A 113 -18.42 -16.83 -0.06
N HIS A 114 -17.58 -16.01 0.58
CA HIS A 114 -16.82 -16.35 1.77
C HIS A 114 -17.63 -16.09 3.04
N ASP A 115 -17.33 -16.84 4.10
CA ASP A 115 -17.96 -16.66 5.39
C ASP A 115 -17.72 -15.25 5.95
N LEU A 116 -18.73 -14.69 6.62
CA LEU A 116 -18.65 -13.35 7.19
C LEU A 116 -17.48 -13.18 8.18
N SER A 117 -17.13 -14.22 8.93
CA SER A 117 -15.99 -14.25 9.82
C SER A 117 -14.67 -14.07 9.05
N GLU A 118 -14.50 -14.81 7.94
CA GLU A 118 -13.31 -14.71 7.09
C GLU A 118 -13.17 -13.33 6.47
N ARG A 119 -14.28 -12.75 6.00
CA ARG A 119 -14.33 -11.39 5.45
C ARG A 119 -14.00 -10.33 6.50
N SER A 120 -14.47 -10.51 7.73
CA SER A 120 -14.17 -9.64 8.88
C SER A 120 -12.70 -9.68 9.26
N ASP A 121 -12.12 -10.88 9.31
CA ASP A 121 -10.70 -11.08 9.57
C ASP A 121 -9.83 -10.46 8.46
N ALA A 122 -10.24 -10.61 7.20
CA ALA A 122 -9.56 -10.01 6.07
C ALA A 122 -9.54 -8.48 6.14
N LEU A 123 -10.64 -7.83 6.53
CA LEU A 123 -10.68 -6.38 6.75
C LEU A 123 -9.72 -5.93 7.85
N THR A 124 -9.68 -6.65 8.98
CA THR A 124 -8.77 -6.38 10.09
C THR A 124 -7.31 -6.51 9.65
N GLN A 125 -7.01 -7.57 8.89
CA GLN A 125 -5.68 -7.80 8.34
C GLN A 125 -5.30 -6.76 7.29
N TRP A 126 -6.25 -6.30 6.46
CA TRP A 126 -6.02 -5.22 5.52
C TRP A 126 -5.62 -3.93 6.23
N CYS A 127 -6.36 -3.54 7.28
CA CYS A 127 -6.05 -2.36 8.09
C CYS A 127 -4.67 -2.48 8.76
N SER A 128 -4.34 -3.67 9.29
CA SER A 128 -3.02 -3.93 9.87
C SER A 128 -1.90 -3.79 8.83
N GLY A 129 -2.07 -4.38 7.66
CA GLY A 129 -1.15 -4.24 6.53
C GLY A 129 -0.96 -2.77 6.13
N PHE A 130 -2.06 -2.02 5.98
CA PHE A 130 -2.02 -0.60 5.63
C PHE A 130 -1.19 0.24 6.61
N LEU A 131 -1.39 0.05 7.90
CA LEU A 131 -0.62 0.74 8.93
C LEU A 131 0.86 0.35 8.90
N GLY A 132 1.15 -0.94 8.72
CA GLY A 132 2.51 -1.44 8.51
C GLY A 132 3.17 -0.81 7.28
N GLY A 133 2.46 -0.77 6.16
CA GLY A 133 2.90 -0.16 4.92
C GLY A 133 3.20 1.32 5.03
N LEU A 134 2.38 2.09 5.76
CA LEU A 134 2.66 3.49 6.07
C LEU A 134 4.00 3.65 6.80
N GLY A 135 4.26 2.78 7.78
CA GLY A 135 5.53 2.76 8.51
C GLY A 135 6.71 2.43 7.60
N LEU A 136 6.59 1.39 6.78
CA LEU A 136 7.62 0.96 5.81
C LEU A 136 7.94 2.06 4.78
N GLY A 137 6.93 2.80 4.32
CA GLY A 137 7.10 3.94 3.43
C GLY A 137 7.69 5.18 4.12
N GLY A 138 8.01 5.09 5.42
CA GLY A 138 8.68 6.16 6.19
C GLY A 138 7.77 7.29 6.63
N PHE A 139 6.45 7.08 6.67
CA PHE A 139 5.52 8.11 7.16
C PHE A 139 5.71 8.38 8.65
N ASN A 140 6.09 9.62 8.99
CA ASN A 140 6.34 10.07 10.37
C ASN A 140 5.74 11.46 10.65
N GLN A 141 4.83 11.92 9.80
CA GLN A 141 4.31 13.29 9.84
C GLN A 141 2.85 13.38 10.30
N GLU A 142 2.38 12.46 11.13
CA GLU A 142 0.99 12.43 11.62
C GLU A 142 0.51 13.79 12.15
N LYS A 143 1.37 14.54 12.85
CA LYS A 143 1.04 15.86 13.37
C LYS A 143 0.71 16.90 12.32
N LYS A 144 1.08 16.67 11.05
CA LYS A 144 0.80 17.57 9.94
C LYS A 144 -0.49 17.21 9.19
N LEU A 145 -1.06 16.06 9.48
CA LEU A 145 -2.35 15.65 8.94
C LEU A 145 -3.47 16.52 9.50
N SER A 146 -4.56 16.66 8.75
CA SER A 146 -5.81 17.23 9.22
C SER A 146 -6.32 16.49 10.48
N LYS A 147 -7.28 17.06 11.15
CA LYS A 147 -7.92 16.41 12.30
C LYS A 147 -8.63 15.13 11.85
N GLU A 148 -9.36 15.22 10.76
CA GLU A 148 -10.13 14.13 10.15
C GLU A 148 -9.21 12.97 9.75
N ALA A 149 -8.08 13.25 9.10
CA ALA A 149 -7.12 12.21 8.71
C ALA A 149 -6.47 11.51 9.92
N ARG A 150 -6.19 12.27 11.00
CA ARG A 150 -5.67 11.66 12.24
C ARG A 150 -6.73 10.83 12.97
N GLU A 151 -7.98 11.26 12.97
CA GLU A 151 -9.07 10.47 13.54
C GLU A 151 -9.27 9.18 12.74
N GLY A 152 -9.33 9.27 11.41
CA GLY A 152 -9.41 8.11 10.54
C GLY A 152 -8.26 7.12 10.73
N LEU A 153 -7.02 7.62 10.86
CA LEU A 153 -5.86 6.77 11.14
C LEU A 153 -5.99 6.00 12.46
N ARG A 154 -6.48 6.65 13.53
CA ARG A 154 -6.72 5.99 14.83
C ARG A 154 -7.86 4.98 14.77
N ASP A 155 -8.87 5.25 13.95
CA ASP A 155 -9.97 4.32 13.78
C ASP A 155 -9.52 3.08 12.99
N LEU A 156 -8.66 3.24 11.97
CA LEU A 156 -8.00 2.10 11.33
C LEU A 156 -7.13 1.29 12.31
N GLU A 157 -6.41 1.96 13.24
CA GLU A 157 -5.66 1.28 14.31
C GLU A 157 -6.57 0.47 15.23
N ARG A 158 -7.77 0.95 15.51
CA ARG A 158 -8.74 0.19 16.31
C ARG A 158 -9.24 -1.02 15.55
N ILE A 159 -9.66 -0.86 14.28
CA ILE A 159 -10.10 -1.98 13.45
C ILE A 159 -9.00 -3.05 13.37
N ALA A 160 -7.75 -2.65 13.12
CA ALA A 160 -6.62 -3.57 13.01
C ALA A 160 -6.31 -4.38 14.28
N ARG A 161 -6.80 -3.95 15.44
CA ARG A 161 -6.54 -4.60 16.76
C ARG A 161 -7.75 -5.27 17.38
N THR A 162 -8.90 -5.15 16.75
CA THR A 162 -10.16 -5.65 17.31
C THR A 162 -10.57 -6.92 16.57
N GLU A 163 -10.92 -7.97 17.32
CA GLU A 163 -11.72 -9.04 16.75
C GLU A 163 -13.15 -8.51 16.54
N ILE A 164 -13.64 -8.59 15.31
CA ILE A 164 -15.00 -8.17 15.00
C ILE A 164 -15.95 -9.27 15.49
N GLU A 165 -16.63 -9.00 16.60
CA GLU A 165 -17.60 -9.93 17.15
C GLU A 165 -18.86 -9.95 16.26
N LEU A 166 -19.24 -11.14 15.80
CA LEU A 166 -20.44 -11.37 15.02
C LEU A 166 -21.52 -11.92 15.97
N ASP A 167 -22.71 -11.35 15.91
CA ASP A 167 -23.87 -11.82 16.68
C ASP A 167 -24.85 -12.62 15.78
N ASP A 168 -26.04 -12.94 16.31
CA ASP A 168 -27.03 -13.71 15.58
C ASP A 168 -27.77 -12.89 14.49
N ASP A 169 -27.56 -11.56 14.42
CA ASP A 169 -28.13 -10.67 13.40
C ASP A 169 -27.24 -10.63 12.15
N VAL A 170 -27.38 -11.63 11.30
CA VAL A 170 -26.57 -11.77 10.08
C VAL A 170 -26.66 -10.53 9.18
N GLU A 171 -27.86 -9.97 8.97
CA GLU A 171 -28.07 -8.79 8.11
C GLU A 171 -27.42 -7.53 8.72
N GLY A 172 -27.51 -7.39 10.05
CA GLY A 172 -26.83 -6.32 10.78
C GLY A 172 -25.30 -6.42 10.67
N ASN A 173 -24.75 -7.63 10.84
CA ASN A 173 -23.32 -7.90 10.70
C ASN A 173 -22.80 -7.62 9.28
N GLU A 174 -23.52 -8.04 8.24
CA GLU A 174 -23.18 -7.75 6.84
C GLU A 174 -23.15 -6.24 6.57
N THR A 175 -24.16 -5.53 7.06
CA THR A 175 -24.23 -4.06 6.92
C THR A 175 -23.06 -3.39 7.62
N ALA A 176 -22.75 -3.81 8.86
CA ALA A 176 -21.65 -3.26 9.63
C ALA A 176 -20.27 -3.50 8.96
N LEU A 177 -20.05 -4.71 8.43
CA LEU A 177 -18.83 -5.03 7.72
C LEU A 177 -18.65 -4.17 6.47
N MET A 178 -19.73 -3.99 5.69
CA MET A 178 -19.72 -3.14 4.50
C MET A 178 -19.41 -1.66 4.86
N GLU A 179 -20.00 -1.14 5.93
CA GLU A 179 -19.72 0.23 6.41
C GLU A 179 -18.28 0.39 6.88
N LEU A 180 -17.72 -0.59 7.57
CA LEU A 180 -16.33 -0.57 8.01
C LEU A 180 -15.35 -0.66 6.83
N ALA A 181 -15.65 -1.49 5.82
CA ALA A 181 -14.84 -1.59 4.61
C ALA A 181 -14.85 -0.27 3.81
N GLU A 182 -16.02 0.33 3.64
CA GLU A 182 -16.15 1.62 2.97
C GLU A 182 -15.43 2.74 3.74
N PHE A 183 -15.53 2.75 5.08
CA PHE A 183 -14.79 3.67 5.94
C PHE A 183 -13.27 3.51 5.75
N ALA A 184 -12.76 2.28 5.76
CA ALA A 184 -11.34 2.01 5.57
C ALA A 184 -10.85 2.48 4.19
N LYS A 185 -11.63 2.23 3.13
CA LYS A 185 -11.36 2.68 1.77
C LYS A 185 -11.28 4.20 1.67
N ILE A 186 -12.29 4.90 2.18
CA ILE A 186 -12.33 6.36 2.14
C ILE A 186 -11.18 6.97 2.94
N THR A 187 -10.86 6.39 4.10
CA THR A 187 -9.76 6.84 4.94
C THR A 187 -8.41 6.66 4.22
N ALA A 188 -8.18 5.54 3.57
CA ALA A 188 -6.97 5.30 2.78
C ALA A 188 -6.81 6.31 1.63
N LEU A 189 -7.88 6.57 0.89
CA LEU A 189 -7.89 7.58 -0.19
C LEU A 189 -7.63 9.00 0.34
N MET A 190 -8.24 9.37 1.46
CA MET A 190 -8.01 10.66 2.11
C MET A 190 -6.55 10.81 2.54
N LEU A 191 -5.97 9.79 3.18
CA LEU A 191 -4.57 9.77 3.59
C LEU A 191 -3.63 9.86 2.40
N TYR A 192 -3.92 9.12 1.31
CA TYR A 192 -3.14 9.19 0.07
C TYR A 192 -3.06 10.62 -0.47
N LEU A 193 -4.19 11.31 -0.61
CA LEU A 193 -4.24 12.68 -1.14
C LEU A 193 -3.55 13.69 -0.23
N GLU A 194 -3.74 13.56 1.08
CA GLU A 194 -3.19 14.50 2.04
C GLU A 194 -1.68 14.34 2.19
N ILE A 195 -1.19 13.11 2.29
CA ILE A 195 0.25 12.82 2.40
C ILE A 195 0.98 13.22 1.10
N ALA A 196 0.41 12.93 -0.07
CA ALA A 196 0.95 13.37 -1.34
C ALA A 196 1.10 14.91 -1.40
N THR A 197 0.10 15.63 -0.86
CA THR A 197 0.14 17.10 -0.78
C THR A 197 1.25 17.59 0.17
N LEU A 198 1.44 16.93 1.32
CA LEU A 198 2.50 17.26 2.27
C LEU A 198 3.88 17.03 1.68
N THR A 199 4.07 15.92 0.99
CA THR A 199 5.31 15.54 0.32
C THR A 199 5.66 16.51 -0.82
N ALA A 200 4.68 16.91 -1.63
CA ALA A 200 4.88 17.89 -2.69
C ALA A 200 5.31 19.25 -2.16
N LYS A 201 4.77 19.70 -1.02
CA LYS A 201 5.15 20.97 -0.36
C LYS A 201 6.54 20.91 0.27
N ALA A 202 7.03 19.77 0.67
CA ALA A 202 8.34 19.60 1.28
C ALA A 202 9.49 19.61 0.25
N ARG A 203 9.20 19.42 -1.04
CA ARG A 203 10.22 19.48 -2.10
C ARG A 203 10.76 20.89 -2.26
N PRO A 204 12.10 21.11 -2.16
CA PRO A 204 12.68 22.41 -2.46
C PRO A 204 12.40 22.75 -3.92
N LYS A 205 11.85 23.97 -4.18
CA LYS A 205 11.72 24.49 -5.54
C LYS A 205 13.12 24.40 -6.19
N LYS A 206 13.24 23.60 -7.25
CA LYS A 206 14.46 23.60 -8.08
C LYS A 206 14.80 25.04 -8.41
N ALA A 207 15.93 25.52 -7.90
CA ALA A 207 16.43 26.85 -8.24
C ALA A 207 16.56 26.89 -9.77
N SER A 208 15.84 27.80 -10.41
CA SER A 208 16.01 28.07 -11.82
C SER A 208 17.47 28.49 -12.02
N LEU A 209 18.22 27.70 -12.77
CA LEU A 209 19.56 28.08 -13.21
C LEU A 209 19.47 29.47 -13.85
N PRO A 210 20.34 30.43 -13.44
CA PRO A 210 20.38 31.72 -14.09
C PRO A 210 20.79 31.52 -15.56
N ALA A 211 19.97 32.10 -16.45
CA ALA A 211 20.26 32.11 -17.87
C ALA A 211 21.69 32.64 -18.11
N HIS A 212 22.51 31.83 -18.76
CA HIS A 212 23.84 32.21 -19.20
C HIS A 212 23.70 33.43 -20.10
N LYS A 213 24.12 34.60 -19.61
CA LYS A 213 24.33 35.80 -20.45
C LYS A 213 25.51 35.51 -21.38
N THR A 214 25.18 35.28 -22.64
CA THR A 214 26.15 35.30 -23.73
C THR A 214 26.71 36.72 -23.82
N LEU A 215 27.98 36.91 -23.48
CA LEU A 215 28.72 38.12 -23.79
C LEU A 215 29.12 38.08 -25.27
N GLN A 216 28.70 39.11 -25.99
CA GLN A 216 29.24 39.45 -27.30
C GLN A 216 30.58 40.11 -27.12
#